data_e03a13ec5578928a8e1e997c3f107cc2
#
_entry.id   e03a13ec5578928a8e1e997c3f107cc2
#
_cell.length_a   1.000
_cell.length_b   1.000
_cell.length_c   1.000
_cell.angle_alpha   90.00
_cell.angle_beta   90.00
_cell.angle_gamma   90.00
#
_symmetry.space_group_name_H-M   'P 1'
#
loop_
_entity.id
_entity.type
_entity.pdbx_description
1 polymer ?
#
loop_
_entity_poly.entity_id
_entity_poly.type
_entity_poly.pdbx_seq_one_letter_code
_entity_poly.pdbx_strand_id
1 'polypeptide(L)'
;MIKIEEKDKYNIEHFKEVNYYIGSMARHTLIQLCGYLGFLKILLNENKYPIIPILVIDHISKPFDQNNVRAIGHVINKAYEEIGKENLQIFMFDDEEYTSLALNPEHSENLVNGEKSGFNPFYKCI
;
A
#
# COMPACT_ATOMS: atom_id res chain seq x y z
N MET A 1 -12.60 -6.78 -13.79
CA MET A 1 -13.47 -5.73 -14.33
C MET A 1 -14.76 -5.72 -13.51
N ILE A 2 -15.04 -4.64 -12.82
CA ILE A 2 -16.29 -4.49 -12.08
C ILE A 2 -17.24 -3.73 -12.99
N LYS A 3 -18.35 -4.37 -13.38
CA LYS A 3 -19.42 -3.71 -14.13
C LYS A 3 -20.39 -3.10 -13.13
N ILE A 4 -20.54 -1.79 -13.17
CA ILE A 4 -21.55 -1.08 -12.40
C ILE A 4 -22.64 -0.65 -13.35
N GLU A 5 -23.86 -1.04 -13.05
CA GLU A 5 -25.03 -0.51 -13.75
C GLU A 5 -25.27 0.92 -13.29
N GLU A 6 -25.13 1.84 -14.21
CA GLU A 6 -25.51 3.24 -13.98
C GLU A 6 -26.74 3.54 -14.84
N LYS A 7 -27.84 3.88 -14.19
CA LYS A 7 -29.02 4.37 -14.89
C LYS A 7 -28.88 5.87 -15.08
N ASP A 8 -28.80 6.28 -16.32
CA ASP A 8 -28.84 7.71 -16.63
C ASP A 8 -30.25 8.30 -16.44
N LYS A 9 -30.33 9.63 -16.56
CA LYS A 9 -31.61 10.35 -16.44
C LYS A 9 -32.66 9.96 -17.49
N TYR A 10 -32.29 9.16 -18.48
CA TYR A 10 -33.17 8.66 -19.53
C TYR A 10 -33.51 7.18 -19.35
N ASN A 11 -33.16 6.60 -18.22
CA ASN A 11 -33.39 5.19 -17.94
C ASN A 11 -32.68 4.22 -18.91
N ILE A 12 -31.64 4.68 -19.55
CA ILE A 12 -30.79 3.83 -20.38
C ILE A 12 -29.75 3.19 -19.45
N GLU A 13 -29.77 1.87 -19.41
CA GLU A 13 -28.74 1.13 -18.68
C GLU A 13 -27.42 1.23 -19.43
N HIS A 14 -26.56 2.13 -18.96
CA HIS A 14 -25.19 2.15 -19.37
C HIS A 14 -24.39 1.27 -18.45
N PHE A 15 -23.87 0.18 -18.99
CA PHE A 15 -22.71 -0.45 -18.39
C PHE A 15 -21.53 0.49 -18.58
N LYS A 16 -21.42 1.46 -17.72
CA LYS A 16 -20.16 2.13 -17.59
C LYS A 16 -19.21 1.10 -17.00
N GLU A 17 -18.28 0.62 -17.79
CA GLU A 17 -17.06 0.12 -17.24
C GLU A 17 -16.45 1.29 -16.47
N VAL A 18 -16.87 1.45 -15.23
CA VAL A 18 -16.08 2.24 -14.33
C VAL A 18 -14.80 1.44 -14.20
N ASN A 19 -13.87 1.86 -14.98
CA ASN A 19 -12.51 1.59 -14.73
C ASN A 19 -12.15 2.18 -13.35
N TYR A 20 -12.56 1.50 -12.32
CA TYR A 20 -11.66 1.34 -11.22
C TYR A 20 -10.49 0.52 -11.76
N TYR A 21 -9.83 1.06 -12.77
CA TYR A 21 -8.52 0.66 -13.16
C TYR A 21 -7.57 1.24 -12.13
N ILE A 22 -7.75 0.62 -11.04
CA ILE A 22 -6.60 -0.08 -10.51
C ILE A 22 -6.22 -1.05 -11.60
N GLY A 23 -5.17 -0.74 -12.34
CA GLY A 23 -4.68 -1.65 -13.35
C GLY A 23 -4.65 -3.05 -12.77
N SER A 24 -4.79 -4.07 -13.56
CA SER A 24 -4.83 -5.45 -13.06
C SER A 24 -3.70 -5.75 -12.06
N MET A 25 -2.52 -5.13 -12.25
CA MET A 25 -1.38 -5.27 -11.34
C MET A 25 -1.58 -4.59 -9.99
N ALA A 26 -2.16 -3.40 -9.95
CA ALA A 26 -2.45 -2.72 -8.69
C ALA A 26 -3.48 -3.50 -7.87
N ARG A 27 -4.48 -4.05 -8.52
CA ARG A 27 -5.48 -4.91 -7.89
C ARG A 27 -4.85 -6.19 -7.34
N HIS A 28 -3.99 -6.84 -8.08
CA HIS A 28 -3.26 -8.02 -7.62
C HIS A 28 -2.36 -7.68 -6.43
N THR A 29 -1.65 -6.59 -6.49
CA THR A 29 -0.80 -6.11 -5.40
C THR A 29 -1.59 -5.87 -4.13
N LEU A 30 -2.76 -5.23 -4.24
CA LEU A 30 -3.63 -4.98 -3.09
C LEU A 30 -4.18 -6.27 -2.49
N ILE A 31 -4.60 -7.22 -3.32
CA ILE A 31 -5.08 -8.54 -2.88
C ILE A 31 -3.96 -9.29 -2.17
N GLN A 32 -2.75 -9.29 -2.72
CA GLN A 32 -1.59 -9.92 -2.09
C GLN A 32 -1.26 -9.27 -0.75
N LEU A 33 -1.25 -7.96 -0.68
CA LEU A 33 -1.01 -7.23 0.57
C LEU A 33 -2.03 -7.60 1.64
N CYS A 34 -3.31 -7.61 1.30
CA CYS A 34 -4.38 -8.02 2.21
C CYS A 34 -4.19 -9.48 2.66
N GLY A 35 -3.82 -10.37 1.74
CA GLY A 35 -3.55 -11.77 2.04
C GLY A 35 -2.39 -11.95 3.02
N TYR A 36 -1.27 -11.26 2.80
CA TYR A 36 -0.11 -11.30 3.69
C TYR A 36 -0.43 -10.74 5.08
N LEU A 37 -1.09 -9.60 5.16
CA LEU A 37 -1.45 -8.99 6.43
C LEU A 37 -2.46 -9.84 7.21
N GLY A 38 -3.45 -10.41 6.53
CA GLY A 38 -4.41 -11.34 7.13
C GLY A 38 -3.74 -12.62 7.66
N PHE A 39 -2.81 -13.17 6.89
CA PHE A 39 -2.04 -14.34 7.29
C PHE A 39 -1.13 -14.05 8.49
N LEU A 40 -0.42 -12.93 8.47
CA LEU A 40 0.38 -12.49 9.61
C LEU A 40 -0.47 -12.32 10.87
N LYS A 41 -1.64 -11.71 10.74
CA LYS A 41 -2.58 -11.56 11.87
C LYS A 41 -2.92 -12.91 12.51
N ILE A 42 -3.24 -13.90 11.68
CA ILE A 42 -3.56 -15.24 12.16
C ILE A 42 -2.35 -15.87 12.84
N LEU A 43 -1.18 -15.83 12.21
CA LEU A 43 0.03 -16.45 12.73
C LEU A 43 0.49 -15.81 14.04
N LEU A 44 0.42 -14.51 14.17
CA LEU A 44 0.80 -13.78 15.38
C LEU A 44 -0.21 -14.03 16.52
N ASN A 45 -1.50 -14.13 16.21
CA ASN A 45 -2.53 -14.46 17.22
C ASN A 45 -2.41 -15.88 17.73
N GLU A 46 -2.10 -16.83 16.87
CA GLU A 46 -1.91 -18.24 17.26
C GLU A 46 -0.69 -18.47 18.15
N ASN A 47 0.35 -17.66 17.98
CA ASN A 47 1.60 -17.69 18.76
C ASN A 47 2.24 -19.10 18.88
N LYS A 48 2.03 -19.92 17.86
CA LYS A 48 2.54 -21.31 17.80
C LYS A 48 3.82 -21.43 16.97
N TYR A 49 4.13 -20.43 16.17
CA TYR A 49 5.22 -20.49 15.20
C TYR A 49 6.27 -19.42 15.52
N PRO A 50 7.54 -19.74 15.38
CA PRO A 50 8.62 -18.79 15.57
C PRO A 50 8.69 -17.82 14.37
N ILE A 51 7.86 -16.80 14.39
CA ILE A 51 7.79 -15.78 13.34
C ILE A 51 8.46 -14.52 13.85
N ILE A 52 9.34 -13.96 13.02
CA ILE A 52 9.86 -12.63 13.25
C ILE A 52 8.76 -11.62 12.89
N PRO A 53 8.28 -10.81 13.83
CA PRO A 53 7.16 -9.89 13.59
C PRO A 53 7.62 -8.62 12.87
N ILE A 54 8.26 -8.79 11.73
CA ILE A 54 8.76 -7.71 10.88
C ILE A 54 8.25 -7.93 9.46
N LEU A 55 7.63 -6.92 8.89
CA LEU A 55 7.21 -6.89 7.50
C LEU A 55 7.99 -5.79 6.76
N VAL A 56 8.63 -6.15 5.68
CA VAL A 56 9.30 -5.20 4.78
C VAL A 56 8.51 -5.11 3.49
N ILE A 57 8.16 -3.90 3.12
CA ILE A 57 7.41 -3.59 1.89
C ILE A 57 8.26 -2.65 1.04
N ASP A 58 8.52 -3.06 -0.19
CA ASP A 58 9.37 -2.31 -1.12
C ASP A 58 8.61 -1.94 -2.40
N HIS A 59 8.60 -0.67 -2.74
CA HIS A 59 8.02 -0.10 -3.96
C HIS A 59 6.59 -0.56 -4.28
N ILE A 60 5.74 -0.65 -3.28
CA ILE A 60 4.37 -1.14 -3.46
C ILE A 60 3.49 -0.19 -4.27
N SER A 61 3.81 1.10 -4.32
CA SER A 61 3.03 2.11 -5.01
C SER A 61 3.12 2.05 -6.54
N LYS A 62 4.15 1.40 -7.09
CA LYS A 62 4.44 1.40 -8.52
C LYS A 62 3.26 1.09 -9.44
N PRO A 63 2.43 0.07 -9.19
CA PRO A 63 1.31 -0.24 -10.06
C PRO A 63 0.07 0.64 -9.85
N PHE A 64 0.09 1.54 -8.85
CA PHE A 64 -1.05 2.40 -8.51
C PHE A 64 -0.96 3.76 -9.19
N ASP A 65 -2.11 4.29 -9.59
CA ASP A 65 -2.23 5.69 -9.98
C ASP A 65 -2.50 6.60 -8.77
N GLN A 66 -2.44 7.90 -8.98
CA GLN A 66 -2.63 8.88 -7.90
C GLN A 66 -4.00 8.82 -7.22
N ASN A 67 -5.02 8.31 -7.91
CA ASN A 67 -6.37 8.20 -7.35
C ASN A 67 -6.52 6.98 -6.43
N ASN A 68 -5.74 5.93 -6.67
CA ASN A 68 -5.90 4.64 -6.01
C ASN A 68 -4.79 4.34 -4.99
N VAL A 69 -3.68 5.06 -5.04
CA VAL A 69 -2.51 4.81 -4.20
C VAL A 69 -2.82 4.92 -2.70
N ARG A 70 -3.78 5.72 -2.32
CA ARG A 70 -4.22 5.88 -0.91
C ARG A 70 -4.82 4.60 -0.31
N ALA A 71 -5.31 3.68 -1.16
CA ALA A 71 -5.81 2.39 -0.70
C ALA A 71 -4.76 1.57 0.04
N ILE A 72 -3.49 1.72 -0.33
CA ILE A 72 -2.35 1.07 0.34
C ILE A 72 -2.30 1.46 1.81
N GLY A 73 -2.32 2.76 2.10
CA GLY A 73 -2.28 3.26 3.47
C GLY A 73 -3.50 2.86 4.28
N HIS A 74 -4.67 2.87 3.68
CA HIS A 74 -5.89 2.42 4.37
C HIS A 74 -5.81 0.97 4.80
N VAL A 75 -5.32 0.09 3.93
CA VAL A 75 -5.16 -1.33 4.25
C VAL A 75 -4.10 -1.54 5.32
N ILE A 76 -2.94 -0.91 5.17
CA ILE A 76 -1.82 -1.06 6.11
C ILE A 76 -2.18 -0.51 7.49
N ASN A 77 -2.73 0.69 7.56
CA ASN A 77 -3.12 1.30 8.83
C ASN A 77 -4.15 0.45 9.57
N LYS A 78 -5.16 -0.04 8.86
CA LYS A 78 -6.19 -0.90 9.45
C LYS A 78 -5.60 -2.22 9.97
N ALA A 79 -4.81 -2.89 9.19
CA ALA A 79 -4.16 -4.13 9.59
C ALA A 79 -3.23 -3.93 10.79
N TYR A 80 -2.47 -2.85 10.79
CA TYR A 80 -1.56 -2.51 11.87
C TYR A 80 -2.30 -2.23 13.19
N GLU A 81 -3.42 -1.53 13.14
CA GLU A 81 -4.29 -1.34 14.30
C GLU A 81 -4.85 -2.66 14.83
N GLU A 82 -5.32 -3.52 13.94
CA GLU A 82 -5.91 -4.82 14.33
C GLU A 82 -4.89 -5.81 14.87
N ILE A 83 -3.67 -5.81 14.34
CA ILE A 83 -2.57 -6.66 14.82
C ILE A 83 -2.00 -6.13 16.14
N GLY A 84 -1.93 -4.82 16.27
CA GLY A 84 -1.35 -4.12 17.43
C GLY A 84 0.10 -3.70 17.19
N LYS A 85 0.40 -2.49 17.62
CA LYS A 85 1.73 -1.85 17.46
C LYS A 85 2.87 -2.64 18.08
N GLU A 86 2.60 -3.28 19.20
CA GLU A 86 3.56 -4.09 19.95
C GLU A 86 3.85 -5.45 19.30
N ASN A 87 3.03 -5.87 18.35
CA ASN A 87 3.08 -7.19 17.77
C ASN A 87 3.70 -7.25 16.38
N LEU A 88 3.82 -6.12 15.69
CA LEU A 88 4.33 -6.07 14.32
C LEU A 88 5.07 -4.76 14.07
N GLN A 89 6.23 -4.87 13.44
CA GLN A 89 6.96 -3.73 12.90
C GLN A 89 6.92 -3.76 11.37
N ILE A 90 6.55 -2.65 10.76
CA ILE A 90 6.49 -2.50 9.31
C ILE A 90 7.52 -1.49 8.84
N PHE A 91 8.37 -1.90 7.92
CA PHE A 91 9.27 -1.02 7.19
C PHE A 91 8.79 -0.88 5.75
N MET A 92 8.58 0.36 5.32
CA MET A 92 8.23 0.66 3.94
C MET A 92 9.32 1.46 3.26
N PHE A 93 9.67 1.01 2.07
CA PHE A 93 10.55 1.74 1.16
C PHE A 93 9.75 2.07 -0.10
N ASP A 94 9.60 3.34 -0.39
CA ASP A 94 8.83 3.79 -1.55
C ASP A 94 9.39 5.11 -2.07
N ASP A 95 9.15 5.41 -3.31
CA ASP A 95 9.49 6.69 -3.92
C ASP A 95 8.34 7.71 -3.81
N GLU A 96 7.18 7.29 -3.34
CA GLU A 96 6.07 8.16 -2.99
C GLU A 96 6.15 8.62 -1.54
N GLU A 97 5.70 9.83 -1.28
CA GLU A 97 5.60 10.33 0.09
C GLU A 97 4.50 9.60 0.88
N TYR A 98 4.73 9.39 2.17
CA TYR A 98 3.77 8.70 3.03
C TYR A 98 2.39 9.38 3.07
N THR A 99 2.34 10.69 2.88
CA THR A 99 1.08 11.46 2.80
C THR A 99 0.27 11.09 1.56
N SER A 100 0.94 10.88 0.43
CA SER A 100 0.30 10.41 -0.81
C SER A 100 -0.28 9.01 -0.66
N LEU A 101 0.39 8.17 0.11
CA LEU A 101 -0.03 6.80 0.41
C LEU A 101 -1.09 6.72 1.51
N ALA A 102 -1.46 7.83 2.14
CA ALA A 102 -2.33 7.88 3.32
C ALA A 102 -1.82 7.05 4.51
N LEU A 103 -0.51 6.98 4.68
CA LEU A 103 0.14 6.32 5.80
C LEU A 103 0.33 7.26 6.99
N ASN A 104 0.34 6.68 8.18
CA ASN A 104 0.66 7.36 9.43
C ASN A 104 1.91 6.73 10.06
N PRO A 105 3.12 7.00 9.53
CA PRO A 105 4.33 6.40 10.06
C PRO A 105 4.69 7.00 11.42
N GLU A 106 5.27 6.20 12.28
CA GLU A 106 5.88 6.68 13.54
C GLU A 106 7.20 7.41 13.26
N HIS A 107 7.87 7.02 12.19
CA HIS A 107 9.10 7.64 11.73
C HIS A 107 9.15 7.62 10.20
N SER A 108 9.62 8.70 9.61
CA SER A 108 9.83 8.77 8.17
C SER A 108 11.10 9.53 7.85
N GLU A 109 11.82 9.04 6.85
CA GLU A 109 13.03 9.66 6.35
C GLU A 109 13.06 9.72 4.83
N ASN A 110 13.48 10.84 4.29
CA ASN A 110 13.79 10.96 2.88
C ASN A 110 15.28 10.68 2.67
N LEU A 111 15.56 9.45 2.21
CA LEU A 111 16.93 8.97 2.04
C LEU A 111 17.57 9.42 0.72
N VAL A 112 16.75 9.78 -0.25
CA VAL A 112 17.21 10.15 -1.59
C VAL A 112 16.83 11.59 -1.87
N ASN A 113 17.77 12.49 -1.64
CA ASN A 113 17.61 13.88 -2.02
C ASN A 113 18.91 14.43 -2.64
N GLY A 114 18.81 15.49 -3.40
CA GLY A 114 19.95 16.16 -4.01
C GLY A 114 20.76 17.05 -3.06
N GLU A 115 20.34 17.12 -1.80
CA GLU A 115 20.94 17.96 -0.77
C GLU A 115 21.85 17.18 0.16
N LYS A 116 22.55 17.89 1.02
CA LYS A 116 23.63 17.35 1.88
C LYS A 116 23.17 16.33 2.93
N SER A 117 21.89 16.17 3.17
CA SER A 117 21.34 15.32 4.22
C SER A 117 20.82 13.99 3.76
N GLY A 118 20.80 13.71 2.46
CA GLY A 118 20.28 12.49 1.89
C GLY A 118 21.30 11.72 1.06
N PHE A 119 20.98 10.48 0.80
CA PHE A 119 21.73 9.63 -0.11
C PHE A 119 21.23 9.83 -1.54
N ASN A 120 22.13 10.16 -2.45
CA ASN A 120 21.82 10.24 -3.87
C ASN A 120 22.53 9.14 -4.64
N PRO A 121 21.82 8.05 -5.00
CA PRO A 121 22.44 6.92 -5.69
C PRO A 121 22.84 7.24 -7.14
N PHE A 122 22.32 8.32 -7.70
CA PHE A 122 22.65 8.76 -9.06
C PHE A 122 23.69 9.86 -9.06
N TYR A 123 24.60 9.81 -8.14
CA TYR A 123 25.58 10.80 -7.91
C TYR A 123 26.52 10.94 -9.10
N LYS A 124 26.70 12.14 -9.55
CA LYS A 124 27.86 12.41 -10.41
C LYS A 124 29.12 12.26 -9.58
N CYS A 125 29.80 11.16 -9.75
CA CYS A 125 31.20 11.12 -9.38
C CYS A 125 31.92 12.19 -10.16
N ILE A 126 32.28 13.21 -9.49
CA ILE A 126 33.22 14.19 -10.04
C ILE A 126 34.62 13.69 -9.74
#